data_6deb967f42d91f28ac752aeb55a2332c
#
_entry.id   6deb967f42d91f28ac752aeb55a2332c
#
_cell.length_a   1.000
_cell.length_b   1.000
_cell.length_c   1.000
_cell.angle_alpha   90.00
_cell.angle_beta   90.00
_cell.angle_gamma   90.00
#
_symmetry.space_group_name_H-M   'P 1'
#
loop_
_entity.id
_entity.type
_entity.pdbx_description
1 polymer ?
#
loop_
_entity_poly.entity_id
_entity_poly.type
_entity_poly.pdbx_seq_one_letter_code
_entity_poly.pdbx_strand_id
1 'polypeptide(L)'
;MLMQVQPLDDAILANNLEDTHVIFPSPKGEVLKQSVLEQLVTKDEITLVAGRYEGVDQRFIDMHVDQMISLGDYILTGGELPIATILDGLIRLIPGVLNNDTSNVYESFHNNLLEFPQYTRPAEYKGLKVPEVLVNGNHKLIEEWCREQQISETEKYRPDLLDENKE
;
A
#
# COMPACT_ATOMS: atom_id res chain seq x y z
N MET A 1 -18.68 1.00 -23.94
CA MET A 1 -17.58 1.70 -24.67
C MET A 1 -16.26 1.20 -24.13
N LEU A 2 -15.21 1.25 -24.99
CA LEU A 2 -13.84 1.00 -24.59
C LEU A 2 -13.00 2.24 -24.91
N MET A 3 -11.95 2.49 -24.14
CA MET A 3 -10.94 3.49 -24.48
C MET A 3 -10.14 2.98 -25.70
N GLN A 4 -10.02 3.82 -26.70
CA GLN A 4 -9.39 3.45 -27.97
C GLN A 4 -7.86 3.43 -27.83
N VAL A 5 -7.21 2.54 -28.57
CA VAL A 5 -5.74 2.38 -28.53
C VAL A 5 -5.01 3.65 -28.98
N GLN A 6 -5.40 4.26 -30.11
CA GLN A 6 -4.66 5.38 -30.70
C GLN A 6 -4.57 6.60 -29.78
N PRO A 7 -5.65 7.14 -29.15
CA PRO A 7 -5.51 8.29 -28.25
C PRO A 7 -4.64 8.00 -27.02
N LEU A 8 -4.59 6.75 -26.56
CA LEU A 8 -3.75 6.35 -25.42
C LEU A 8 -2.28 6.24 -25.84
N ASP A 9 -2.02 5.64 -27.01
CA ASP A 9 -0.68 5.57 -27.60
C ASP A 9 -0.13 6.97 -27.88
N ASP A 10 -0.92 7.82 -28.55
CA ASP A 10 -0.56 9.23 -28.77
C ASP A 10 -0.24 9.97 -27.46
N ALA A 11 -0.93 9.66 -26.36
CA ALA A 11 -0.66 10.28 -25.06
C ALA A 11 0.67 9.82 -24.45
N ILE A 12 1.03 8.56 -24.57
CA ILE A 12 2.34 8.04 -24.15
C ILE A 12 3.45 8.74 -24.93
N LEU A 13 3.35 8.74 -26.27
CA LEU A 13 4.36 9.32 -27.15
C LEU A 13 4.50 10.85 -26.97
N ALA A 14 3.38 11.58 -26.89
CA ALA A 14 3.38 13.03 -26.74
C ALA A 14 4.00 13.53 -25.44
N ASN A 15 4.06 12.68 -24.42
CA ASN A 15 4.64 13.00 -23.11
C ASN A 15 5.99 12.31 -22.86
N ASN A 16 6.55 11.60 -23.84
CA ASN A 16 7.82 10.85 -23.76
C ASN A 16 7.82 9.85 -22.58
N LEU A 17 6.76 9.05 -22.47
CA LEU A 17 6.55 8.10 -21.36
C LEU A 17 6.91 6.65 -21.73
N GLU A 18 7.50 6.40 -22.89
CA GLU A 18 7.81 5.07 -23.43
C GLU A 18 8.80 4.30 -22.56
N ASP A 19 9.71 5.00 -21.89
CA ASP A 19 10.75 4.41 -21.04
C ASP A 19 10.36 4.40 -19.55
N THR A 20 9.15 4.84 -19.18
CA THR A 20 8.66 4.82 -17.80
C THR A 20 8.05 3.47 -17.43
N HIS A 21 7.94 3.17 -16.14
CA HIS A 21 7.21 1.97 -15.69
C HIS A 21 5.70 2.24 -15.68
N VAL A 22 4.99 1.69 -16.66
CA VAL A 22 3.56 1.94 -16.87
C VAL A 22 2.70 0.97 -16.07
N ILE A 23 1.90 1.50 -15.16
CA ILE A 23 0.98 0.74 -14.30
C ILE A 23 -0.46 1.00 -14.72
N PHE A 24 -1.22 -0.09 -14.88
CA PHE A 24 -2.65 -0.08 -15.17
C PHE A 24 -3.44 -0.81 -14.09
N PRO A 25 -4.33 -0.13 -13.34
CA PRO A 25 -5.22 -0.78 -12.38
C PRO A 25 -6.22 -1.71 -13.10
N SER A 26 -6.22 -2.99 -12.74
CA SER A 26 -7.06 -4.00 -13.37
C SER A 26 -7.36 -5.15 -12.40
N PRO A 27 -8.58 -5.73 -12.42
CA PRO A 27 -8.87 -6.96 -11.69
C PRO A 27 -8.00 -8.16 -12.07
N LYS A 28 -7.31 -8.09 -13.23
CA LYS A 28 -6.38 -9.12 -13.71
C LYS A 28 -5.00 -9.03 -13.10
N GLY A 29 -4.69 -7.90 -12.43
CA GLY A 29 -3.37 -7.63 -11.86
C GLY A 29 -3.13 -8.36 -10.55
N GLU A 30 -1.88 -8.33 -10.09
CA GLU A 30 -1.54 -8.75 -8.73
C GLU A 30 -2.23 -7.88 -7.69
N VAL A 31 -2.57 -8.45 -6.54
CA VAL A 31 -3.22 -7.71 -5.46
C VAL A 31 -2.21 -6.76 -4.82
N LEU A 32 -2.59 -5.48 -4.69
CA LEU A 32 -1.78 -4.46 -4.04
C LEU A 32 -1.49 -4.84 -2.58
N LYS A 33 -0.21 -5.00 -2.28
CA LYS A 33 0.32 -5.22 -0.94
C LYS A 33 1.40 -4.17 -0.64
N GLN A 34 1.77 -4.03 0.62
CA GLN A 34 2.87 -3.14 1.02
C GLN A 34 4.17 -3.47 0.28
N SER A 35 4.49 -4.74 0.11
CA SER A 35 5.67 -5.21 -0.63
C SER A 35 5.70 -4.78 -2.09
N VAL A 36 4.53 -4.67 -2.75
CA VAL A 36 4.42 -4.17 -4.11
C VAL A 36 4.77 -2.67 -4.16
N LEU A 37 4.25 -1.88 -3.21
CA LEU A 37 4.60 -0.45 -3.11
C LEU A 37 6.09 -0.23 -2.83
N GLU A 38 6.70 -1.04 -1.97
CA GLU A 38 8.13 -1.01 -1.65
C GLU A 38 9.00 -1.33 -2.88
N GLN A 39 8.56 -2.22 -3.75
CA GLN A 39 9.23 -2.48 -5.02
C GLN A 39 9.05 -1.30 -6.01
N LEU A 40 7.84 -0.77 -6.10
CA LEU A 40 7.53 0.31 -7.03
C LEU A 40 8.25 1.62 -6.69
N VAL A 41 8.38 1.97 -5.41
CA VAL A 41 9.07 3.21 -4.99
C VAL A 41 10.55 3.25 -5.39
N THR A 42 11.14 2.10 -5.78
CA THR A 42 12.52 2.02 -6.29
C THR A 42 12.65 2.38 -7.77
N LYS A 43 11.54 2.55 -8.49
CA LYS A 43 11.54 2.94 -9.90
C LYS A 43 11.79 4.44 -10.04
N ASP A 44 12.59 4.82 -11.02
CA ASP A 44 12.93 6.23 -11.28
C ASP A 44 11.70 7.04 -11.73
N GLU A 45 10.90 6.47 -12.64
CA GLU A 45 9.69 7.09 -13.17
C GLU A 45 8.56 6.06 -13.30
N ILE A 46 7.35 6.45 -12.88
CA ILE A 46 6.14 5.63 -12.95
C ILE A 46 5.05 6.41 -13.68
N THR A 47 4.45 5.78 -14.68
CA THR A 47 3.25 6.27 -15.36
C THR A 47 2.03 5.50 -14.87
N LEU A 48 1.02 6.21 -14.37
CA LEU A 48 -0.24 5.62 -13.91
C LEU A 48 -1.34 5.91 -14.93
N VAL A 49 -1.98 4.87 -15.46
CA VAL A 49 -3.03 4.99 -16.47
C VAL A 49 -4.40 4.69 -15.88
N ALA A 50 -5.28 5.70 -15.77
CA ALA A 50 -6.64 5.55 -15.28
C ALA A 50 -7.57 5.04 -16.39
N GLY A 51 -7.99 3.78 -16.32
CA GLY A 51 -9.01 3.24 -17.22
C GLY A 51 -10.41 3.79 -16.92
N ARG A 52 -11.19 3.96 -17.99
CA ARG A 52 -12.60 4.38 -17.93
C ARG A 52 -13.48 3.44 -18.78
N TYR A 53 -14.80 3.62 -18.64
CA TYR A 53 -15.81 2.83 -19.34
C TYR A 53 -15.74 1.33 -18.96
N GLU A 54 -15.81 0.45 -19.93
CA GLU A 54 -15.74 -1.01 -19.75
C GLU A 54 -14.32 -1.56 -19.89
N GLY A 55 -13.33 -0.66 -20.07
CA GLY A 55 -11.92 -1.01 -20.16
C GLY A 55 -11.18 -0.28 -21.29
N VAL A 56 -9.98 -0.74 -21.53
CA VAL A 56 -9.01 -0.22 -22.48
C VAL A 56 -8.77 -1.26 -23.56
N ASP A 57 -8.51 -0.82 -24.81
CA ASP A 57 -8.14 -1.69 -25.91
C ASP A 57 -6.92 -2.55 -25.53
N GLN A 58 -7.02 -3.86 -25.71
CA GLN A 58 -5.98 -4.81 -25.29
C GLN A 58 -4.62 -4.51 -25.93
N ARG A 59 -4.60 -3.98 -27.16
CA ARG A 59 -3.35 -3.62 -27.84
C ARG A 59 -2.56 -2.54 -27.13
N PHE A 60 -3.24 -1.59 -26.47
CA PHE A 60 -2.55 -0.61 -25.62
C PHE A 60 -1.88 -1.28 -24.40
N ILE A 61 -2.59 -2.21 -23.78
CA ILE A 61 -2.04 -2.97 -22.64
C ILE A 61 -0.82 -3.77 -23.10
N ASP A 62 -0.92 -4.46 -24.23
CA ASP A 62 0.16 -5.31 -24.75
C ASP A 62 1.40 -4.51 -25.20
N MET A 63 1.22 -3.23 -25.62
CA MET A 63 2.32 -2.37 -26.06
C MET A 63 3.00 -1.59 -24.93
N HIS A 64 2.24 -1.14 -23.94
CA HIS A 64 2.73 -0.10 -23.04
C HIS A 64 2.65 -0.48 -21.55
N VAL A 65 1.80 -1.42 -21.14
CA VAL A 65 1.61 -1.71 -19.71
C VAL A 65 2.62 -2.73 -19.22
N ASP A 66 3.48 -2.31 -18.29
CA ASP A 66 4.47 -3.19 -17.65
C ASP A 66 3.87 -3.99 -16.51
N GLN A 67 2.91 -3.39 -15.78
CA GLN A 67 2.35 -4.01 -14.59
C GLN A 67 0.86 -3.69 -14.44
N MET A 68 0.07 -4.73 -14.17
CA MET A 68 -1.32 -4.57 -13.74
C MET A 68 -1.43 -4.79 -12.24
N ILE A 69 -2.21 -3.94 -11.56
CA ILE A 69 -2.41 -3.99 -10.11
C ILE A 69 -3.89 -4.02 -9.79
N SER A 70 -4.31 -4.96 -8.96
CA SER A 70 -5.67 -5.07 -8.41
C SER A 70 -5.71 -4.52 -6.97
N LEU A 71 -6.76 -3.77 -6.62
CA LEU A 71 -7.01 -3.39 -5.23
C LEU A 71 -7.76 -4.48 -4.43
N GLY A 72 -8.24 -5.53 -5.09
CA GLY A 72 -9.03 -6.61 -4.50
C GLY A 72 -10.14 -7.08 -5.42
N ASP A 73 -10.92 -8.07 -4.96
CA ASP A 73 -11.94 -8.75 -5.72
C ASP A 73 -13.27 -7.98 -5.73
N TYR A 74 -13.25 -6.75 -6.24
CA TYR A 74 -14.42 -5.90 -6.44
C TYR A 74 -14.23 -4.94 -7.62
N ILE A 75 -15.34 -4.39 -8.12
CA ILE A 75 -15.32 -3.50 -9.28
C ILE A 75 -15.60 -2.06 -8.85
N LEU A 76 -14.82 -1.12 -9.38
CA LEU A 76 -15.01 0.32 -9.25
C LEU A 76 -15.45 0.93 -10.59
N THR A 77 -16.00 2.15 -10.53
CA THR A 77 -16.53 2.83 -11.73
C THR A 77 -15.45 3.38 -12.66
N GLY A 78 -14.18 3.42 -12.23
CA GLY A 78 -13.06 3.92 -13.01
C GLY A 78 -11.73 3.71 -12.31
N GLY A 79 -10.63 3.98 -13.01
CA GLY A 79 -9.25 3.77 -12.53
C GLY A 79 -8.73 4.85 -11.61
N GLU A 80 -9.43 5.97 -11.40
CA GLU A 80 -8.92 7.10 -10.65
C GLU A 80 -8.72 6.81 -9.16
N LEU A 81 -9.69 6.13 -8.53
CA LEU A 81 -9.55 5.74 -7.10
C LEU A 81 -8.45 4.68 -6.89
N PRO A 82 -8.34 3.64 -7.71
CA PRO A 82 -7.18 2.75 -7.68
C PRO A 82 -5.85 3.49 -7.80
N ILE A 83 -5.72 4.40 -8.76
CA ILE A 83 -4.50 5.20 -8.93
C ILE A 83 -4.24 6.07 -7.71
N ALA A 84 -5.25 6.74 -7.17
CA ALA A 84 -5.10 7.56 -5.96
C ALA A 84 -4.61 6.72 -4.77
N THR A 85 -5.09 5.49 -4.63
CA THR A 85 -4.64 4.56 -3.57
C THR A 85 -3.19 4.14 -3.76
N ILE A 86 -2.80 3.76 -4.98
CA ILE A 86 -1.42 3.39 -5.31
C ILE A 86 -0.49 4.60 -5.06
N LEU A 87 -0.89 5.77 -5.54
CA LEU A 87 -0.11 7.00 -5.43
C LEU A 87 0.09 7.42 -3.97
N ASP A 88 -0.95 7.37 -3.13
CA ASP A 88 -0.84 7.67 -1.70
C ASP A 88 0.13 6.71 -1.01
N GLY A 89 0.00 5.40 -1.29
CA GLY A 89 0.91 4.39 -0.78
C GLY A 89 2.37 4.59 -1.20
N LEU A 90 2.61 5.02 -2.44
CA LEU A 90 3.96 5.31 -2.95
C LEU A 90 4.55 6.57 -2.32
N ILE A 91 3.79 7.67 -2.31
CA ILE A 91 4.27 8.99 -1.83
C ILE A 91 4.74 8.90 -0.38
N ARG A 92 4.02 8.17 0.49
CA ARG A 92 4.41 8.04 1.89
C ARG A 92 5.68 7.21 2.12
N LEU A 93 6.13 6.43 1.13
CA LEU A 93 7.40 5.68 1.16
C LEU A 93 8.60 6.51 0.68
N ILE A 94 8.36 7.67 0.06
CA ILE A 94 9.44 8.55 -0.39
C ILE A 94 10.12 9.19 0.84
N PRO A 95 11.45 9.07 0.98
CA PRO A 95 12.17 9.68 2.09
C PRO A 95 11.88 11.17 2.26
N GLY A 96 11.60 11.62 3.48
CA GLY A 96 11.34 13.02 3.80
C GLY A 96 9.91 13.52 3.52
N VAL A 97 9.01 12.70 2.98
CA VAL A 97 7.59 13.06 2.80
C VAL A 97 6.85 12.97 4.13
N LEU A 98 7.06 11.93 4.91
CA LEU A 98 6.56 11.84 6.27
C LEU A 98 7.57 12.47 7.25
N ASN A 99 7.07 13.28 8.19
CA ASN A 99 7.89 14.05 9.14
C ASN A 99 8.71 13.18 10.13
N ASN A 100 8.60 11.87 10.10
CA ASN A 100 9.24 10.99 11.06
C ASN A 100 9.73 9.69 10.39
N ASP A 101 11.00 9.63 10.05
CA ASP A 101 11.63 8.45 9.42
C ASP A 101 11.53 7.17 10.28
N THR A 102 11.21 7.31 11.58
CA THR A 102 11.05 6.18 12.51
C THR A 102 9.59 5.69 12.62
N SER A 103 8.60 6.43 12.08
CA SER A 103 7.19 6.03 12.19
C SER A 103 6.88 4.75 11.43
N ASN A 104 7.59 4.47 10.34
CA ASN A 104 7.36 3.31 9.49
C ASN A 104 7.81 1.97 10.12
N VAL A 105 8.64 2.00 11.17
CA VAL A 105 9.24 0.78 11.77
C VAL A 105 8.21 -0.09 12.49
N TYR A 106 7.14 0.50 13.02
CA TYR A 106 6.10 -0.20 13.79
C TYR A 106 4.76 -0.29 13.06
N GLU A 107 4.67 0.24 11.85
CA GLU A 107 3.42 0.19 11.07
C GLU A 107 3.06 -1.24 10.66
N SER A 108 1.75 -1.46 10.46
CA SER A 108 1.24 -2.73 9.94
C SER A 108 1.90 -3.10 8.62
N PHE A 109 2.15 -4.41 8.45
CA PHE A 109 2.82 -5.05 7.31
C PHE A 109 4.35 -4.89 7.28
N HIS A 110 4.94 -4.10 8.16
CA HIS A 110 6.38 -4.16 8.37
C HIS A 110 6.73 -5.47 9.09
N ASN A 111 7.68 -6.23 8.55
CA ASN A 111 8.04 -7.57 9.04
C ASN A 111 6.84 -8.56 9.15
N ASN A 112 5.85 -8.44 8.27
CA ASN A 112 4.64 -9.26 8.24
C ASN A 112 3.85 -9.27 9.56
N LEU A 113 3.83 -8.17 10.28
CA LEU A 113 3.07 -8.01 11.50
C LEU A 113 2.07 -6.85 11.38
N LEU A 114 1.00 -6.94 12.16
CA LEU A 114 0.13 -5.81 12.42
C LEU A 114 0.73 -4.91 13.50
N GLU A 115 0.35 -3.65 13.47
CA GLU A 115 0.69 -2.66 14.50
C GLU A 115 0.06 -3.03 15.85
N PHE A 116 0.74 -2.68 16.95
CA PHE A 116 0.22 -2.83 18.30
C PHE A 116 -0.89 -1.80 18.61
N PRO A 117 -1.77 -2.04 19.62
CA PRO A 117 -2.83 -1.11 19.98
C PRO A 117 -2.28 0.24 20.45
N GLN A 118 -2.81 1.32 19.88
CA GLN A 118 -2.43 2.69 20.22
C GLN A 118 -3.34 3.25 21.31
N TYR A 119 -2.76 4.05 22.21
CA TYR A 119 -3.49 4.69 23.29
C TYR A 119 -3.22 6.19 23.33
N THR A 120 -4.20 6.96 23.79
CA THR A 120 -4.12 8.39 23.99
C THR A 120 -4.59 8.80 25.39
N ARG A 121 -4.49 10.05 25.74
CA ARG A 121 -5.01 10.61 27.00
C ARG A 121 -6.54 10.70 26.96
N PRO A 122 -7.20 10.55 28.12
CA PRO A 122 -6.66 10.32 29.48
C PRO A 122 -6.24 8.86 29.72
N ALA A 123 -5.42 8.61 30.77
CA ALA A 123 -4.96 7.26 31.13
C ALA A 123 -6.07 6.31 31.55
N GLU A 124 -7.22 6.82 31.93
CA GLU A 124 -8.45 6.06 32.17
C GLU A 124 -9.66 6.76 31.57
N TYR A 125 -10.46 6.02 30.80
CA TYR A 125 -11.69 6.50 30.21
C TYR A 125 -12.81 5.48 30.37
N LYS A 126 -13.87 5.83 31.10
CA LYS A 126 -15.05 4.98 31.38
C LYS A 126 -14.69 3.60 31.96
N GLY A 127 -13.69 3.56 32.86
CA GLY A 127 -13.21 2.33 33.49
C GLY A 127 -12.19 1.53 32.66
N LEU A 128 -11.89 1.91 31.42
CA LEU A 128 -10.85 1.32 30.60
C LEU A 128 -9.54 2.08 30.81
N LYS A 129 -8.46 1.33 31.08
CA LYS A 129 -7.14 1.90 31.41
C LYS A 129 -6.13 1.66 30.29
N VAL A 130 -5.26 2.64 30.10
CA VAL A 130 -4.03 2.43 29.34
C VAL A 130 -3.15 1.41 30.09
N PRO A 131 -2.51 0.45 29.39
CA PRO A 131 -1.57 -0.49 30.02
C PRO A 131 -0.49 0.24 30.82
N GLU A 132 -0.24 -0.23 32.05
CA GLU A 132 0.71 0.45 32.97
C GLU A 132 2.13 0.56 32.38
N VAL A 133 2.55 -0.43 31.59
CA VAL A 133 3.85 -0.44 30.93
C VAL A 133 4.06 0.80 30.05
N LEU A 134 3.02 1.30 29.38
CA LEU A 134 3.08 2.49 28.52
C LEU A 134 3.13 3.79 29.31
N VAL A 135 2.74 3.78 30.58
CA VAL A 135 2.72 4.97 31.46
C VAL A 135 4.00 5.11 32.27
N ASN A 136 4.72 4.01 32.52
CA ASN A 136 5.88 3.97 33.42
C ASN A 136 7.18 4.52 32.80
N GLY A 137 7.24 4.80 31.49
CA GLY A 137 8.39 5.41 30.83
C GLY A 137 9.63 4.51 30.68
N ASN A 138 9.55 3.21 30.96
CA ASN A 138 10.64 2.27 30.74
C ASN A 138 10.64 1.80 29.28
N HIS A 139 11.48 2.41 28.45
CA HIS A 139 11.54 2.16 27.01
C HIS A 139 11.72 0.68 26.64
N LYS A 140 12.57 -0.05 27.39
CA LYS A 140 12.79 -1.49 27.12
C LYS A 140 11.52 -2.32 27.34
N LEU A 141 10.80 -2.09 28.43
CA LEU A 141 9.54 -2.80 28.70
C LEU A 141 8.45 -2.40 27.70
N ILE A 142 8.45 -1.15 27.23
CA ILE A 142 7.54 -0.67 26.19
C ILE A 142 7.81 -1.39 24.88
N GLU A 143 9.06 -1.50 24.45
CA GLU A 143 9.45 -2.21 23.22
C GLU A 143 9.07 -3.71 23.27
N GLU A 144 9.34 -4.38 24.40
CA GLU A 144 8.97 -5.78 24.62
C GLU A 144 7.44 -5.95 24.55
N TRP A 145 6.68 -5.08 25.22
CA TRP A 145 5.23 -5.07 25.17
C TRP A 145 4.69 -4.81 23.74
N CYS A 146 5.23 -3.82 23.03
CA CYS A 146 4.84 -3.53 21.65
C CYS A 146 5.03 -4.77 20.74
N ARG A 147 6.17 -5.47 20.89
CA ARG A 147 6.44 -6.67 20.11
C ARG A 147 5.48 -7.81 20.42
N GLU A 148 5.19 -8.04 21.69
CA GLU A 148 4.21 -9.05 22.12
C GLU A 148 2.82 -8.73 21.57
N GLN A 149 2.40 -7.46 21.63
CA GLN A 149 1.10 -7.04 21.09
C GLN A 149 1.04 -7.16 19.56
N GLN A 150 2.09 -6.82 18.82
CA GLN A 150 2.14 -7.02 17.38
C GLN A 150 1.89 -8.48 16.99
N ILE A 151 2.53 -9.42 17.68
CA ILE A 151 2.34 -10.85 17.46
C ILE A 151 0.91 -11.24 17.78
N SER A 152 0.40 -10.87 18.96
CA SER A 152 -0.95 -11.18 19.40
C SER A 152 -2.04 -10.63 18.47
N GLU A 153 -1.92 -9.38 18.05
CA GLU A 153 -2.86 -8.76 17.09
C GLU A 153 -2.79 -9.45 15.72
N THR A 154 -1.59 -9.83 15.27
CA THR A 154 -1.41 -10.55 14.02
C THR A 154 -2.01 -11.95 14.07
N GLU A 155 -1.77 -12.71 15.14
CA GLU A 155 -2.38 -14.03 15.34
C GLU A 155 -3.91 -13.97 15.35
N LYS A 156 -4.46 -12.92 15.94
CA LYS A 156 -5.90 -12.73 16.07
C LYS A 156 -6.60 -12.30 14.78
N TYR A 157 -6.03 -11.35 14.04
CA TYR A 157 -6.71 -10.70 12.94
C TYR A 157 -6.18 -11.07 11.56
N ARG A 158 -4.88 -11.40 11.46
CA ARG A 158 -4.21 -11.72 10.20
C ARG A 158 -3.20 -12.87 10.37
N PRO A 159 -3.65 -14.05 10.81
CA PRO A 159 -2.76 -15.22 10.99
C PRO A 159 -2.05 -15.63 9.69
N ASP A 160 -2.63 -15.31 8.53
CA ASP A 160 -2.05 -15.52 7.21
C ASP A 160 -0.65 -14.87 7.05
N LEU A 161 -0.41 -13.71 7.66
CA LEU A 161 0.87 -13.01 7.62
C LEU A 161 2.01 -13.78 8.33
N LEU A 162 1.68 -14.63 9.29
CA LEU A 162 2.66 -15.44 10.02
C LEU A 162 3.05 -16.71 9.26
N ASP A 163 2.19 -17.19 8.37
CA ASP A 163 2.45 -18.39 7.57
C ASP A 163 3.34 -18.10 6.34
N GLU A 164 3.36 -16.88 5.82
CA GLU A 164 4.26 -16.45 4.72
C GLU A 164 5.77 -16.53 5.07
N ASN A 165 6.13 -16.71 6.35
CA ASN A 165 7.51 -16.91 6.81
C ASN A 165 7.98 -18.39 6.78
N LYS A 166 7.21 -19.32 6.19
CA LYS A 166 7.51 -20.77 6.17
C LYS A 166 7.96 -21.30 4.80
N GLU A 167 8.19 -20.42 3.81
CA GLU A 167 8.76 -20.82 2.50
C GLU A 167 10.23 -20.44 2.34
#